data_5f117ef90701fd633f5200d6ccf4bcd8
#
_entry.id   5f117ef90701fd633f5200d6ccf4bcd8
#
_cell.length_a   1.000
_cell.length_b   1.000
_cell.length_c   1.000
_cell.angle_alpha   90.00
_cell.angle_beta   90.00
_cell.angle_gamma   90.00
#
_symmetry.space_group_name_H-M   'P 1'
#
loop_
_entity.id
_entity.type
_entity.pdbx_description
1 polymer ?
#
loop_
_entity_poly.entity_id
_entity_poly.type
_entity_poly.pdbx_seq_one_letter_code
_entity_poly.pdbx_strand_id
1 'polypeptide(L)'
;MRISLVVLVLALAGLLVVDLEPSASPGKAAVAAPQRVAKPAPATVDVAFVRNGKLFRVERSVPEGVAREVHALRELVQGPTRLERRKGIRTAVPEGARVRSVRAEEDLWLVSLSRSTLGSGAAETKRVRLSQIAATLAPLGPQAYAAIAAEGRLVTMLRLGMRPDAWSAEAGENDYPYVLRGVQLRLWTLGYLDRSDATGSPNYLTEQALLAFQGWENLDRTGTITGQTQVTLFSASRPQPAAHRPGKRVEIYRDAGVLLMAEDGEVVRVVHTSTGAGGRTPVGTFRVYVKALLSWSVPFKVWMPYAAYFAGGIATHQSPDVPSFPASHGCVRLPEGEADRVYRFVDVGTPVVVR
;
A
#
# COMPACT_ATOMS: atom_id res chain seq x y z
N MET A 1 -46.79 -35.57 -16.92
CA MET A 1 -47.69 -35.68 -15.73
C MET A 1 -47.29 -34.59 -14.78
N ARG A 2 -48.09 -33.51 -14.73
CA ARG A 2 -47.82 -32.32 -13.86
C ARG A 2 -48.52 -32.55 -12.53
N ILE A 3 -47.82 -32.40 -11.44
CA ILE A 3 -48.40 -32.37 -10.11
C ILE A 3 -48.15 -30.94 -9.54
N SER A 4 -49.23 -30.17 -9.47
CA SER A 4 -49.28 -28.88 -8.81
C SER A 4 -49.59 -29.11 -7.33
N LEU A 5 -48.78 -28.55 -6.44
CA LEU A 5 -49.04 -28.52 -5.01
C LEU A 5 -49.72 -27.21 -4.68
N VAL A 6 -51.00 -27.28 -4.27
CA VAL A 6 -51.80 -26.15 -3.77
C VAL A 6 -51.59 -26.09 -2.26
N VAL A 7 -51.11 -24.96 -1.76
CA VAL A 7 -51.04 -24.67 -0.31
C VAL A 7 -52.28 -23.89 0.09
N LEU A 8 -53.11 -24.49 0.93
CA LEU A 8 -54.31 -23.91 1.49
C LEU A 8 -53.93 -23.09 2.73
N VAL A 9 -54.20 -21.78 2.72
CA VAL A 9 -54.06 -20.92 3.93
C VAL A 9 -55.42 -20.81 4.59
N LEU A 10 -55.53 -21.39 5.78
CA LEU A 10 -56.70 -21.23 6.66
C LEU A 10 -56.54 -19.95 7.47
N ALA A 11 -57.43 -18.98 7.26
CA ALA A 11 -57.57 -17.79 8.11
C ALA A 11 -58.53 -18.10 9.27
N LEU A 12 -58.01 -18.07 10.49
CA LEU A 12 -58.81 -18.06 11.71
C LEU A 12 -59.16 -16.60 12.06
N ALA A 13 -60.47 -16.28 11.98
CA ALA A 13 -61.02 -15.04 12.48
C ALA A 13 -61.26 -15.18 13.99
N GLY A 14 -60.43 -14.53 14.82
CA GLY A 14 -60.67 -14.37 16.26
C GLY A 14 -61.47 -13.08 16.53
N LEU A 15 -62.64 -13.25 17.07
CA LEU A 15 -63.56 -12.18 17.51
C LEU A 15 -62.98 -11.57 18.78
N LEU A 16 -62.50 -10.32 18.73
CA LEU A 16 -62.08 -9.56 19.92
C LEU A 16 -63.24 -8.70 20.37
N VAL A 17 -63.80 -9.02 21.55
CA VAL A 17 -64.78 -8.16 22.24
C VAL A 17 -64.00 -7.03 22.91
N VAL A 18 -64.25 -5.80 22.49
CA VAL A 18 -63.66 -4.61 23.12
C VAL A 18 -64.68 -4.04 24.13
N ASP A 19 -64.38 -4.12 25.39
CA ASP A 19 -65.09 -3.39 26.45
C ASP A 19 -64.73 -1.91 26.36
N LEU A 20 -65.73 -1.05 26.15
CA LEU A 20 -65.60 0.40 26.17
C LEU A 20 -65.77 0.91 27.60
N GLU A 21 -64.68 1.29 28.24
CA GLU A 21 -64.72 2.10 29.47
C GLU A 21 -64.74 3.60 29.11
N PRO A 22 -65.39 4.43 29.93
CA PRO A 22 -65.69 5.81 29.59
C PRO A 22 -64.48 6.73 29.74
N SER A 23 -64.34 7.58 28.74
CA SER A 23 -63.48 8.73 28.54
C SER A 23 -63.09 9.50 29.83
N ALA A 24 -61.81 9.50 30.17
CA ALA A 24 -61.20 10.49 31.05
C ALA A 24 -60.73 11.70 30.25
N SER A 25 -60.98 12.89 30.75
CA SER A 25 -60.65 14.20 30.17
C SER A 25 -59.19 14.37 29.80
N PRO A 26 -58.84 15.11 28.73
CA PRO A 26 -57.46 15.30 28.30
C PRO A 26 -56.68 16.16 29.29
N GLY A 27 -55.85 15.50 30.08
CA GLY A 27 -54.80 16.18 30.84
C GLY A 27 -53.79 16.84 29.90
N LYS A 28 -53.42 18.10 30.16
CA LYS A 28 -52.41 18.82 29.43
C LYS A 28 -51.13 18.00 29.29
N ALA A 29 -50.82 17.57 28.06
CA ALA A 29 -49.53 16.96 27.75
C ALA A 29 -48.41 17.96 28.08
N ALA A 30 -47.61 17.64 29.07
CA ALA A 30 -46.36 18.36 29.33
C ALA A 30 -45.45 18.19 28.10
N VAL A 31 -45.18 19.29 27.41
CA VAL A 31 -44.18 19.32 26.32
C VAL A 31 -42.85 18.99 26.96
N ALA A 32 -42.33 17.80 26.70
CA ALA A 32 -40.99 17.39 27.13
C ALA A 32 -39.98 18.39 26.53
N ALA A 33 -39.21 19.03 27.40
CA ALA A 33 -38.14 19.92 26.98
C ALA A 33 -37.20 19.16 26.04
N PRO A 34 -36.68 19.81 24.93
CA PRO A 34 -35.79 19.13 24.00
C PRO A 34 -34.57 18.63 24.78
N GLN A 35 -34.38 17.32 24.79
CA GLN A 35 -33.15 16.71 25.32
C GLN A 35 -31.98 17.29 24.51
N ARG A 36 -31.12 18.07 25.17
CA ARG A 36 -29.86 18.48 24.62
C ARG A 36 -29.08 17.21 24.24
N VAL A 37 -29.01 16.91 22.95
CA VAL A 37 -28.09 15.89 22.44
C VAL A 37 -26.70 16.33 22.88
N ALA A 38 -26.09 15.59 23.80
CA ALA A 38 -24.75 15.86 24.27
C ALA A 38 -23.82 15.86 23.06
N LYS A 39 -23.10 16.97 22.85
CA LYS A 39 -22.09 17.02 21.79
C LYS A 39 -21.11 15.88 22.03
N PRO A 40 -20.81 15.03 21.03
CA PRO A 40 -19.88 13.92 21.20
C PRO A 40 -18.55 14.45 21.75
N ALA A 41 -17.95 13.72 22.69
CA ALA A 41 -16.65 14.11 23.24
C ALA A 41 -15.63 14.26 22.09
N PRO A 42 -14.75 15.27 22.15
CA PRO A 42 -13.76 15.47 21.10
C PRO A 42 -12.87 14.21 21.00
N ALA A 43 -12.55 13.81 19.77
CA ALA A 43 -11.62 12.72 19.53
C ALA A 43 -10.25 13.09 20.13
N THR A 44 -9.56 12.11 20.73
CA THR A 44 -8.23 12.31 21.32
C THR A 44 -7.18 11.42 20.66
N VAL A 45 -5.92 11.81 20.80
CA VAL A 45 -4.74 11.04 20.37
C VAL A 45 -3.67 11.08 21.44
N ASP A 46 -2.93 10.00 21.56
CA ASP A 46 -1.76 9.91 22.43
C ASP A 46 -0.49 10.37 21.68
N VAL A 47 0.24 11.31 22.26
CA VAL A 47 1.53 11.79 21.77
C VAL A 47 2.64 11.32 22.69
N ALA A 48 3.66 10.66 22.16
CA ALA A 48 4.74 10.08 22.92
C ALA A 48 5.88 11.07 23.12
N PHE A 49 6.06 11.53 24.34
CA PHE A 49 7.19 12.32 24.83
C PHE A 49 8.15 11.49 25.67
N VAL A 50 9.09 12.11 26.36
CA VAL A 50 10.04 11.46 27.28
C VAL A 50 9.91 12.07 28.68
N ARG A 51 9.83 11.22 29.70
CA ARG A 51 9.89 11.61 31.10
C ARG A 51 10.79 10.62 31.86
N ASN A 52 11.77 11.13 32.59
CA ASN A 52 12.74 10.31 33.33
C ASN A 52 13.41 9.22 32.46
N GLY A 53 13.81 9.57 31.24
CA GLY A 53 14.45 8.65 30.29
C GLY A 53 13.52 7.60 29.64
N LYS A 54 12.22 7.60 29.94
CA LYS A 54 11.24 6.65 29.39
C LYS A 54 10.19 7.36 28.54
N LEU A 55 9.62 6.63 27.56
CA LEU A 55 8.47 7.13 26.80
C LEU A 55 7.27 7.39 27.74
N PHE A 56 6.67 8.54 27.56
CA PHE A 56 5.53 9.02 28.32
C PHE A 56 4.46 9.58 27.39
N ARG A 57 3.26 9.06 27.44
CA ARG A 57 2.14 9.47 26.59
C ARG A 57 1.40 10.65 27.20
N VAL A 58 1.05 11.59 26.34
CA VAL A 58 0.23 12.76 26.68
C VAL A 58 -0.93 12.80 25.71
N GLU A 59 -2.13 12.86 26.26
CA GLU A 59 -3.35 12.96 25.46
C GLU A 59 -3.50 14.37 24.86
N ARG A 60 -3.96 14.42 23.61
CA ARG A 60 -4.27 15.65 22.86
C ARG A 60 -5.64 15.57 22.24
N SER A 61 -6.46 16.60 22.40
CA SER A 61 -7.73 16.72 21.69
C SER A 61 -7.51 17.01 20.22
N VAL A 62 -8.19 16.27 19.34
CA VAL A 62 -8.10 16.44 17.90
C VAL A 62 -9.15 17.47 17.45
N PRO A 63 -8.76 18.55 16.75
CA PRO A 63 -9.71 19.47 16.17
C PRO A 63 -10.63 18.79 15.15
N GLU A 64 -11.86 19.23 15.05
CA GLU A 64 -12.81 18.72 14.07
C GLU A 64 -12.28 18.89 12.64
N GLY A 65 -12.44 17.86 11.81
CA GLY A 65 -11.97 17.85 10.42
C GLY A 65 -10.46 17.64 10.22
N VAL A 66 -9.69 17.46 11.30
CA VAL A 66 -8.25 17.16 11.21
C VAL A 66 -8.00 15.65 11.33
N ALA A 67 -7.21 15.09 10.42
CA ALA A 67 -6.80 13.69 10.48
C ALA A 67 -5.96 13.43 11.74
N ARG A 68 -6.31 12.37 12.48
CA ARG A 68 -5.73 12.04 13.80
C ARG A 68 -4.22 11.87 13.75
N GLU A 69 -3.72 11.16 12.76
CA GLU A 69 -2.31 10.87 12.54
C GLU A 69 -1.50 12.13 12.21
N VAL A 70 -2.06 13.03 11.41
CA VAL A 70 -1.44 14.31 11.09
C VAL A 70 -1.38 15.19 12.33
N HIS A 71 -2.47 15.23 13.12
CA HIS A 71 -2.52 16.01 14.37
C HIS A 71 -1.52 15.47 15.39
N ALA A 72 -1.51 14.16 15.63
CA ALA A 72 -0.61 13.54 16.59
C ALA A 72 0.88 13.83 16.30
N LEU A 73 1.29 13.71 15.05
CA LEU A 73 2.67 14.03 14.68
C LEU A 73 2.96 15.54 14.70
N ARG A 74 2.00 16.39 14.40
CA ARG A 74 2.16 17.85 14.56
C ARG A 74 2.35 18.23 16.02
N GLU A 75 1.57 17.67 16.93
CA GLU A 75 1.74 17.86 18.38
C GLU A 75 3.10 17.33 18.87
N LEU A 76 3.56 16.18 18.34
CA LEU A 76 4.88 15.67 18.65
C LEU A 76 6.01 16.64 18.25
N VAL A 77 5.95 17.20 17.04
CA VAL A 77 6.99 18.13 16.55
C VAL A 77 6.91 19.51 17.19
N GLN A 78 5.74 19.97 17.64
CA GLN A 78 5.58 21.18 18.46
C GLN A 78 6.19 20.99 19.86
N GLY A 79 6.24 19.75 20.33
CA GLY A 79 6.80 19.40 21.61
C GLY A 79 5.88 19.65 22.81
N PRO A 80 6.38 19.35 24.04
CA PRO A 80 5.58 19.50 25.25
C PRO A 80 5.34 20.97 25.59
N THR A 81 4.15 21.27 26.13
CA THR A 81 3.75 22.60 26.62
C THR A 81 4.66 23.09 27.74
N ARG A 82 4.60 24.39 28.08
CA ARG A 82 5.37 24.96 29.19
C ARG A 82 5.08 24.26 30.52
N LEU A 83 3.79 23.89 30.77
CA LEU A 83 3.39 23.19 31.99
C LEU A 83 3.97 21.76 32.03
N GLU A 84 3.92 21.05 30.92
CA GLU A 84 4.49 19.68 30.80
C GLU A 84 6.00 19.69 30.97
N ARG A 85 6.69 20.69 30.41
CA ARG A 85 8.14 20.86 30.63
C ARG A 85 8.48 21.10 32.12
N ARG A 86 7.65 21.83 32.85
CA ARG A 86 7.81 21.99 34.32
C ARG A 86 7.63 20.66 35.06
N LYS A 87 6.79 19.74 34.53
CA LYS A 87 6.59 18.39 35.07
C LYS A 87 7.66 17.38 34.61
N GLY A 88 8.75 17.84 33.99
CA GLY A 88 9.85 16.99 33.54
C GLY A 88 9.62 16.28 32.20
N ILE A 89 8.57 16.62 31.44
CA ILE A 89 8.33 16.06 30.12
C ILE A 89 9.23 16.77 29.11
N ARG A 90 9.92 15.97 28.26
CA ARG A 90 10.89 16.42 27.27
C ARG A 90 10.61 15.77 25.92
N THR A 91 11.24 16.27 24.85
CA THR A 91 11.24 15.67 23.51
C THR A 91 12.66 15.64 22.96
N ALA A 92 12.97 14.58 22.18
CA ALA A 92 14.18 14.49 21.38
C ALA A 92 13.98 15.09 19.98
N VAL A 93 12.74 15.44 19.61
CA VAL A 93 12.44 16.11 18.35
C VAL A 93 12.97 17.54 18.42
N PRO A 94 13.81 17.98 17.46
CA PRO A 94 14.42 19.31 17.50
C PRO A 94 13.38 20.40 17.25
N GLU A 95 13.66 21.56 17.78
CA GLU A 95 12.88 22.78 17.49
C GLU A 95 12.92 23.08 15.97
N GLY A 96 11.79 23.55 15.41
CA GLY A 96 11.66 23.80 13.98
C GLY A 96 11.41 22.56 13.12
N ALA A 97 11.27 21.38 13.72
CA ALA A 97 10.78 20.18 13.03
C ALA A 97 9.38 20.42 12.40
N ARG A 98 9.12 19.81 11.25
CA ARG A 98 7.84 19.93 10.54
C ARG A 98 7.39 18.61 9.97
N VAL A 99 6.08 18.34 10.07
CA VAL A 99 5.40 17.26 9.36
C VAL A 99 4.98 17.79 7.99
N ARG A 100 5.43 17.12 6.93
CA ARG A 100 5.08 17.42 5.53
C ARG A 100 3.81 16.68 5.10
N SER A 101 3.81 15.37 5.30
CA SER A 101 2.65 14.52 5.03
C SER A 101 2.67 13.26 5.91
N VAL A 102 1.47 12.74 6.16
CA VAL A 102 1.25 11.42 6.78
C VAL A 102 0.12 10.76 6.02
N ARG A 103 0.29 9.53 5.60
CA ARG A 103 -0.78 8.73 4.99
C ARG A 103 -0.60 7.26 5.31
N ALA A 104 -1.70 6.54 5.40
CA ALA A 104 -1.71 5.09 5.56
C ALA A 104 -1.87 4.42 4.19
N GLU A 105 -1.08 3.40 3.93
CA GLU A 105 -1.21 2.52 2.77
C GLU A 105 -1.03 1.08 3.25
N GLU A 106 -2.10 0.29 3.22
CA GLU A 106 -2.11 -1.09 3.71
C GLU A 106 -1.44 -1.22 5.10
N ASP A 107 -0.32 -1.94 5.21
CA ASP A 107 0.43 -2.19 6.45
C ASP A 107 1.49 -1.11 6.77
N LEU A 108 1.48 0.00 6.03
CA LEU A 108 2.54 1.00 6.05
C LEU A 108 2.04 2.41 6.29
N TRP A 109 2.59 3.11 7.29
CA TRP A 109 2.54 4.56 7.36
C TRP A 109 3.63 5.18 6.47
N LEU A 110 3.25 6.09 5.59
CA LEU A 110 4.17 6.93 4.84
C LEU A 110 4.24 8.30 5.52
N VAL A 111 5.39 8.61 6.10
CA VAL A 111 5.60 9.83 6.90
C VAL A 111 6.71 10.66 6.27
N SER A 112 6.38 11.84 5.78
CA SER A 112 7.34 12.82 5.28
C SER A 112 7.55 13.93 6.31
N LEU A 113 8.79 14.15 6.66
CA LEU A 113 9.22 15.13 7.65
C LEU A 113 10.22 16.12 7.04
N SER A 114 10.42 17.29 7.68
CA SER A 114 11.52 18.15 7.31
C SER A 114 12.87 17.52 7.70
N ARG A 115 13.94 17.86 6.98
CA ARG A 115 15.30 17.36 7.28
C ARG A 115 15.69 17.70 8.74
N SER A 116 15.28 18.86 9.25
CA SER A 116 15.51 19.27 10.63
C SER A 116 14.90 18.31 11.66
N THR A 117 13.78 17.64 11.33
CA THR A 117 13.13 16.66 12.23
C THR A 117 14.03 15.49 12.54
N LEU A 118 14.78 15.01 11.55
CA LEU A 118 15.71 13.89 11.72
C LEU A 118 17.07 14.35 12.27
N GLY A 119 17.45 15.59 12.04
CA GLY A 119 18.50 16.38 12.67
C GLY A 119 19.86 15.74 12.82
N SER A 120 20.84 16.59 13.22
CA SER A 120 22.13 16.16 13.79
C SER A 120 21.91 15.72 15.25
N GLY A 121 22.82 14.95 15.79
CA GLY A 121 22.85 14.53 17.20
C GLY A 121 23.42 13.13 17.36
N ALA A 122 23.77 12.80 18.62
CA ALA A 122 24.24 11.47 18.97
C ALA A 122 23.24 10.37 18.53
N ALA A 123 23.74 9.19 18.24
CA ALA A 123 22.91 8.02 17.83
C ALA A 123 21.75 7.77 18.81
N GLU A 124 22.03 7.90 20.12
CA GLU A 124 21.02 7.76 21.17
C GLU A 124 19.87 8.78 21.04
N THR A 125 20.17 10.05 20.76
CA THR A 125 19.15 11.09 20.57
C THR A 125 18.28 10.80 19.33
N LYS A 126 18.91 10.32 18.24
CA LYS A 126 18.20 9.90 17.02
C LYS A 126 17.28 8.73 17.32
N ARG A 127 17.76 7.73 18.07
CA ARG A 127 16.96 6.56 18.49
C ARG A 127 15.75 6.98 19.31
N VAL A 128 15.92 7.81 20.32
CA VAL A 128 14.80 8.32 21.15
C VAL A 128 13.79 9.06 20.30
N ARG A 129 14.22 9.86 19.36
CA ARG A 129 13.34 10.60 18.42
C ARG A 129 12.51 9.66 17.57
N LEU A 130 13.13 8.66 16.96
CA LEU A 130 12.43 7.64 16.17
C LEU A 130 11.44 6.82 17.01
N SER A 131 11.83 6.50 18.26
CA SER A 131 10.93 5.83 19.23
C SER A 131 9.72 6.68 19.58
N GLN A 132 9.85 8.00 19.70
CA GLN A 132 8.72 8.91 19.92
C GLN A 132 7.76 8.92 18.71
N ILE A 133 8.31 8.97 17.48
CA ILE A 133 7.50 8.90 16.25
C ILE A 133 6.74 7.58 16.18
N ALA A 134 7.43 6.45 16.39
CA ALA A 134 6.81 5.13 16.36
C ALA A 134 5.73 4.95 17.42
N ALA A 135 6.00 5.35 18.67
CA ALA A 135 5.06 5.21 19.78
C ALA A 135 3.83 6.14 19.63
N THR A 136 3.96 7.25 18.89
CA THR A 136 2.87 8.14 18.54
C THR A 136 1.99 7.54 17.44
N LEU A 137 2.60 6.90 16.43
CA LEU A 137 1.87 6.32 15.30
C LEU A 137 1.18 4.98 15.65
N ALA A 138 1.84 4.14 16.46
CA ALA A 138 1.39 2.78 16.74
C ALA A 138 -0.09 2.64 17.18
N PRO A 139 -0.68 3.52 18.01
CA PRO A 139 -2.08 3.40 18.42
C PRO A 139 -3.08 3.98 17.39
N LEU A 140 -2.62 4.58 16.30
CA LEU A 140 -3.48 5.33 15.38
C LEU A 140 -4.10 4.46 14.28
N GLY A 141 -3.54 3.29 14.02
CA GLY A 141 -4.03 2.37 13.01
C GLY A 141 -3.36 1.00 13.06
N PRO A 142 -3.78 0.08 12.20
CA PRO A 142 -3.29 -1.31 12.17
C PRO A 142 -1.92 -1.47 11.52
N GLN A 143 -1.33 -0.41 10.97
CA GLN A 143 -0.07 -0.46 10.24
C GLN A 143 1.06 -0.98 11.13
N ALA A 144 1.77 -2.02 10.69
CA ALA A 144 2.89 -2.60 11.42
C ALA A 144 4.21 -1.85 11.21
N TYR A 145 4.27 -0.97 10.19
CA TYR A 145 5.50 -0.26 9.81
C TYR A 145 5.25 1.22 9.53
N ALA A 146 6.31 2.02 9.66
CA ALA A 146 6.32 3.41 9.21
C ALA A 146 7.58 3.71 8.39
N ALA A 147 7.40 4.07 7.14
CA ALA A 147 8.46 4.58 6.26
C ALA A 147 8.65 6.08 6.54
N ILE A 148 9.79 6.45 7.05
CA ILE A 148 10.13 7.83 7.38
C ILE A 148 10.99 8.42 6.27
N ALA A 149 10.49 9.47 5.64
CA ALA A 149 11.21 10.22 4.62
C ALA A 149 11.55 11.64 5.10
N ALA A 150 12.69 12.15 4.67
CA ALA A 150 13.07 13.55 4.81
C ALA A 150 13.19 14.19 3.42
N GLU A 151 12.42 15.26 3.19
CA GLU A 151 12.35 15.95 1.90
C GLU A 151 12.08 14.97 0.74
N GLY A 152 11.14 14.03 0.95
CA GLY A 152 10.75 13.01 -0.02
C GLY A 152 11.71 11.81 -0.13
N ARG A 153 12.89 11.86 0.44
CA ARG A 153 13.86 10.76 0.41
C ARG A 153 13.67 9.84 1.61
N LEU A 154 13.47 8.55 1.37
CA LEU A 154 13.37 7.54 2.43
C LEU A 154 14.66 7.51 3.27
N VAL A 155 14.51 7.65 4.58
CA VAL A 155 15.64 7.68 5.54
C VAL A 155 15.69 6.42 6.37
N THR A 156 14.54 5.93 6.84
CA THR A 156 14.48 4.73 7.67
C THR A 156 13.09 4.11 7.65
N MET A 157 13.03 2.86 8.08
CA MET A 157 11.80 2.12 8.31
C MET A 157 11.69 1.79 9.80
N LEU A 158 10.52 2.06 10.37
CA LEU A 158 10.23 1.74 11.76
C LEU A 158 9.23 0.59 11.81
N ARG A 159 9.49 -0.44 12.61
CA ARG A 159 8.48 -1.42 13.00
C ARG A 159 7.72 -0.88 14.21
N LEU A 160 6.40 -0.76 14.10
CA LEU A 160 5.55 -0.23 15.15
C LEU A 160 5.24 -1.33 16.20
N GLY A 161 4.93 -0.92 17.43
CA GLY A 161 4.58 -1.85 18.51
C GLY A 161 5.79 -2.55 19.17
N MET A 162 7.02 -2.34 18.71
CA MET A 162 8.21 -2.83 19.38
C MET A 162 8.56 -1.99 20.61
N ARG A 163 9.18 -2.63 21.63
CA ARG A 163 9.72 -1.88 22.78
C ARG A 163 10.88 -1.00 22.32
N PRO A 164 11.04 0.21 22.92
CA PRO A 164 12.13 1.13 22.55
C PRO A 164 13.55 0.55 22.71
N ASP A 165 13.73 -0.36 23.68
CA ASP A 165 14.97 -1.08 23.93
C ASP A 165 15.29 -2.16 22.88
N ALA A 166 14.27 -2.71 22.20
CA ALA A 166 14.44 -3.62 21.07
C ALA A 166 14.91 -2.92 19.78
N TRP A 167 15.03 -1.60 19.79
CA TRP A 167 15.57 -0.79 18.70
C TRP A 167 17.08 -0.55 18.89
N SER A 168 17.71 -1.42 19.70
CA SER A 168 19.10 -1.33 20.06
C SER A 168 20.02 -1.45 18.85
N ALA A 169 21.02 -0.57 18.83
CA ALA A 169 22.37 -0.73 18.28
C ALA A 169 22.58 -1.11 16.80
N GLU A 170 21.60 -1.65 16.08
CA GLU A 170 21.74 -2.00 14.66
C GLU A 170 21.42 -0.84 13.70
N ALA A 171 20.89 0.26 14.19
CA ALA A 171 20.77 1.53 13.47
C ALA A 171 22.12 2.29 13.53
N GLY A 172 23.20 1.62 13.20
CA GLY A 172 24.50 2.22 12.90
C GLY A 172 24.53 2.79 11.51
N GLU A 173 25.60 3.48 11.13
CA GLU A 173 25.80 4.19 9.86
C GLU A 173 25.55 3.38 8.55
N ASN A 174 25.11 2.11 8.65
CA ASN A 174 24.66 1.24 7.59
C ASN A 174 23.17 0.88 7.73
N ASP A 175 22.29 1.89 7.68
CA ASP A 175 20.83 1.69 7.64
C ASP A 175 20.31 0.98 6.35
N TYR A 176 21.20 0.44 5.53
CA TYR A 176 20.87 -0.15 4.23
C TYR A 176 19.81 -1.28 4.31
N PRO A 177 19.86 -2.23 5.26
CA PRO A 177 18.83 -3.27 5.36
C PRO A 177 17.44 -2.71 5.68
N TYR A 178 17.35 -1.71 6.54
CA TYR A 178 16.08 -1.06 6.88
C TYR A 178 15.55 -0.21 5.73
N VAL A 179 16.44 0.52 5.05
CA VAL A 179 16.08 1.28 3.84
C VAL A 179 15.65 0.34 2.73
N LEU A 180 16.38 -0.77 2.49
CA LEU A 180 16.03 -1.75 1.47
C LEU A 180 14.68 -2.41 1.77
N ARG A 181 14.44 -2.83 3.02
CA ARG A 181 13.13 -3.37 3.40
C ARG A 181 12.02 -2.34 3.21
N GLY A 182 12.28 -1.06 3.48
CA GLY A 182 11.36 0.03 3.22
C GLY A 182 11.02 0.18 1.74
N VAL A 183 12.01 0.12 0.89
CA VAL A 183 11.84 0.11 -0.57
C VAL A 183 11.03 -1.10 -1.01
N GLN A 184 11.36 -2.30 -0.51
CA GLN A 184 10.65 -3.54 -0.83
C GLN A 184 9.18 -3.50 -0.40
N LEU A 185 8.89 -3.05 0.83
CA LEU A 185 7.52 -2.88 1.31
C LEU A 185 6.76 -1.83 0.49
N ARG A 186 7.43 -0.76 0.10
CA ARG A 186 6.80 0.25 -0.76
C ARG A 186 6.52 -0.29 -2.16
N LEU A 187 7.43 -1.04 -2.76
CA LEU A 187 7.20 -1.76 -4.03
C LEU A 187 6.02 -2.73 -3.92
N TRP A 188 5.89 -3.43 -2.79
CA TRP A 188 4.74 -4.28 -2.52
C TRP A 188 3.43 -3.48 -2.50
N THR A 189 3.31 -2.38 -1.74
CA THR A 189 2.07 -1.58 -1.68
C THR A 189 1.69 -1.00 -3.05
N LEU A 190 2.66 -0.81 -3.94
CA LEU A 190 2.45 -0.36 -5.31
C LEU A 190 2.16 -1.50 -6.30
N GLY A 191 2.24 -2.76 -5.86
CA GLY A 191 1.94 -3.92 -6.69
C GLY A 191 3.12 -4.49 -7.49
N TYR A 192 4.36 -4.04 -7.25
CA TYR A 192 5.56 -4.50 -7.95
C TYR A 192 6.24 -5.72 -7.31
N LEU A 193 5.96 -6.01 -6.05
CA LEU A 193 6.62 -7.06 -5.29
C LEU A 193 5.61 -7.79 -4.39
N ASP A 194 5.90 -9.00 -3.96
CA ASP A 194 5.14 -9.65 -2.89
C ASP A 194 5.65 -9.22 -1.52
N ARG A 195 4.75 -9.27 -0.53
CA ARG A 195 5.12 -8.94 0.86
C ARG A 195 6.18 -9.90 1.42
N SER A 196 6.12 -11.16 1.04
CA SER A 196 7.10 -12.19 1.43
C SER A 196 8.51 -11.89 0.95
N ASP A 197 8.66 -11.16 -0.16
CA ASP A 197 9.95 -10.80 -0.75
C ASP A 197 10.56 -9.54 -0.14
N ALA A 198 9.80 -8.85 0.73
CA ALA A 198 10.29 -7.70 1.50
C ALA A 198 11.12 -8.14 2.71
N THR A 199 12.23 -8.80 2.44
CA THR A 199 13.12 -9.42 3.44
C THR A 199 14.10 -8.47 4.12
N GLY A 200 14.40 -7.33 3.49
CA GLY A 200 15.50 -6.43 3.86
C GLY A 200 16.85 -6.83 3.24
N SER A 201 16.90 -7.93 2.49
CA SER A 201 18.08 -8.39 1.77
C SER A 201 17.90 -8.21 0.26
N PRO A 202 18.99 -7.94 -0.49
CA PRO A 202 18.94 -7.91 -1.94
C PRO A 202 18.48 -9.26 -2.50
N ASN A 203 17.59 -9.23 -3.48
CA ASN A 203 17.16 -10.43 -4.19
C ASN A 203 16.75 -10.07 -5.63
N TYR A 204 16.71 -11.09 -6.49
CA TYR A 204 16.40 -10.96 -7.91
C TYR A 204 15.02 -10.29 -8.15
N LEU A 205 13.99 -10.68 -7.41
CA LEU A 205 12.64 -10.11 -7.58
C LEU A 205 12.59 -8.62 -7.21
N THR A 206 13.38 -8.19 -6.21
CA THR A 206 13.52 -6.76 -5.89
C THR A 206 14.16 -5.97 -7.04
N GLU A 207 15.20 -6.51 -7.67
CA GLU A 207 15.83 -5.88 -8.85
C GLU A 207 14.81 -5.77 -10.00
N GLN A 208 14.08 -6.85 -10.30
CA GLN A 208 13.06 -6.85 -11.34
C GLN A 208 11.91 -5.86 -11.03
N ALA A 209 11.49 -5.78 -9.78
CA ALA A 209 10.48 -4.82 -9.32
C ALA A 209 10.97 -3.36 -9.46
N LEU A 210 12.26 -3.10 -9.18
CA LEU A 210 12.86 -1.78 -9.39
C LEU A 210 12.93 -1.42 -10.87
N LEU A 211 13.31 -2.36 -11.75
CA LEU A 211 13.31 -2.14 -13.21
C LEU A 211 11.91 -1.79 -13.73
N ALA A 212 10.88 -2.50 -13.25
CA ALA A 212 9.48 -2.21 -13.59
C ALA A 212 9.05 -0.83 -13.08
N PHE A 213 9.34 -0.53 -11.82
CA PHE A 213 9.03 0.76 -11.21
C PHE A 213 9.71 1.92 -11.95
N GLN A 214 11.01 1.80 -12.19
CA GLN A 214 11.79 2.81 -12.91
C GLN A 214 11.27 3.02 -14.33
N GLY A 215 10.92 1.95 -15.03
CA GLY A 215 10.34 2.04 -16.37
C GLY A 215 8.96 2.71 -16.37
N TRP A 216 8.11 2.41 -15.40
CA TRP A 216 6.79 3.03 -15.28
C TRP A 216 6.87 4.53 -14.96
N GLU A 217 7.76 4.90 -14.06
CA GLU A 217 7.98 6.30 -13.62
C GLU A 217 8.92 7.09 -14.55
N ASN A 218 9.28 6.52 -15.71
CA ASN A 218 10.20 7.13 -16.68
C ASN A 218 11.54 7.56 -16.07
N LEU A 219 12.12 6.70 -15.21
CA LEU A 219 13.46 6.85 -14.64
C LEU A 219 14.47 5.96 -15.40
N ASP A 220 15.76 6.22 -15.18
CA ASP A 220 16.81 5.32 -15.64
C ASP A 220 16.63 3.92 -15.09
N ARG A 221 16.46 2.91 -15.96
CA ARG A 221 16.17 1.52 -15.62
C ARG A 221 17.44 0.78 -15.22
N THR A 222 17.93 1.07 -14.02
CA THR A 222 19.18 0.52 -13.47
C THR A 222 18.97 -0.73 -12.61
N GLY A 223 17.75 -1.02 -12.16
CA GLY A 223 17.45 -2.07 -11.19
C GLY A 223 17.99 -1.79 -9.78
N THR A 224 18.53 -0.60 -9.53
CA THR A 224 19.16 -0.22 -8.26
C THR A 224 18.45 0.95 -7.59
N ILE A 225 18.67 1.09 -6.28
CA ILE A 225 18.07 2.15 -5.46
C ILE A 225 18.91 3.41 -5.58
N THR A 226 18.57 4.30 -6.51
CA THR A 226 19.17 5.63 -6.62
C THR A 226 18.46 6.65 -5.73
N GLY A 227 19.06 7.83 -5.53
CA GLY A 227 18.39 8.93 -4.84
C GLY A 227 17.08 9.34 -5.51
N GLN A 228 17.05 9.37 -6.85
CA GLN A 228 15.85 9.68 -7.63
C GLN A 228 14.78 8.59 -7.46
N THR A 229 15.18 7.31 -7.52
CA THR A 229 14.29 6.17 -7.27
C THR A 229 13.61 6.28 -5.90
N GLN A 230 14.36 6.63 -4.84
CA GLN A 230 13.80 6.77 -3.49
C GLN A 230 12.76 7.89 -3.41
N VAL A 231 13.05 9.06 -3.96
CA VAL A 231 12.13 10.22 -3.94
C VAL A 231 10.84 9.90 -4.69
N THR A 232 10.97 9.35 -5.90
CA THR A 232 9.81 9.01 -6.73
C THR A 232 8.99 7.90 -6.08
N LEU A 233 9.64 6.84 -5.56
CA LEU A 233 8.98 5.71 -4.91
C LEU A 233 8.14 6.15 -3.70
N PHE A 234 8.63 7.10 -2.91
CA PHE A 234 7.91 7.59 -1.75
C PHE A 234 6.60 8.33 -2.14
N SER A 235 6.60 9.07 -3.25
CA SER A 235 5.45 9.85 -3.72
C SER A 235 4.54 9.11 -4.71
N ALA A 236 5.01 8.01 -5.31
CA ALA A 236 4.29 7.25 -6.33
C ALA A 236 2.93 6.73 -5.86
N SER A 237 2.05 6.50 -6.81
CA SER A 237 0.79 5.77 -6.62
C SER A 237 0.84 4.47 -7.40
N ARG A 238 0.01 3.47 -7.00
CA ARG A 238 -0.12 2.23 -7.77
C ARG A 238 -0.53 2.57 -9.21
N PRO A 239 0.12 1.98 -10.23
CA PRO A 239 -0.27 2.16 -11.62
C PRO A 239 -1.76 1.90 -11.83
N GLN A 240 -2.37 2.67 -12.71
CA GLN A 240 -3.76 2.47 -13.10
C GLN A 240 -3.81 1.87 -14.50
N PRO A 241 -4.75 0.95 -14.77
CA PRO A 241 -4.94 0.42 -16.10
C PRO A 241 -5.50 1.51 -17.02
N ALA A 242 -5.22 1.43 -18.31
CA ALA A 242 -5.66 2.42 -19.29
C ALA A 242 -7.19 2.56 -19.42
N ALA A 243 -7.95 1.56 -18.97
CA ALA A 243 -9.41 1.63 -18.89
C ALA A 243 -9.91 0.77 -17.72
N HIS A 244 -10.83 1.30 -16.94
CA HIS A 244 -11.59 0.51 -15.96
C HIS A 244 -12.59 -0.38 -16.69
N ARG A 245 -12.34 -1.68 -16.72
CA ARG A 245 -13.20 -2.68 -17.34
C ARG A 245 -13.31 -3.90 -16.43
N PRO A 246 -14.47 -4.55 -16.34
CA PRO A 246 -14.63 -5.77 -15.57
C PRO A 246 -13.81 -6.93 -16.16
N GLY A 247 -13.48 -7.87 -15.30
CA GLY A 247 -12.73 -9.09 -15.62
C GLY A 247 -11.23 -8.88 -15.76
N LYS A 248 -10.54 -10.00 -15.98
CA LYS A 248 -9.08 -10.05 -16.11
C LYS A 248 -8.61 -9.55 -17.46
N ARG A 249 -7.48 -8.84 -17.45
CA ARG A 249 -6.72 -8.47 -18.65
C ARG A 249 -5.26 -8.23 -18.34
N VAL A 250 -4.44 -8.23 -19.38
CA VAL A 250 -3.02 -7.87 -19.35
C VAL A 250 -2.81 -6.66 -20.25
N GLU A 251 -2.08 -5.67 -19.77
CA GLU A 251 -1.65 -4.52 -20.55
C GLU A 251 -0.12 -4.49 -20.60
N ILE A 252 0.47 -4.44 -21.80
CA ILE A 252 1.91 -4.45 -22.03
C ILE A 252 2.33 -3.10 -22.59
N TYR A 253 3.15 -2.39 -21.83
CA TYR A 253 3.71 -1.09 -22.19
C TYR A 253 5.16 -1.28 -22.63
N ARG A 254 5.36 -1.31 -23.96
CA ARG A 254 6.66 -1.67 -24.57
C ARG A 254 7.79 -0.75 -24.16
N ASP A 255 7.55 0.57 -24.20
CA ASP A 255 8.56 1.58 -23.92
C ASP A 255 8.93 1.62 -22.43
N ALA A 256 7.95 1.48 -21.56
CA ALA A 256 8.18 1.34 -20.12
C ALA A 256 8.81 -0.02 -19.76
N GLY A 257 8.66 -1.05 -20.61
CA GLY A 257 9.08 -2.41 -20.33
C GLY A 257 8.31 -3.00 -19.13
N VAL A 258 6.99 -2.79 -19.11
CA VAL A 258 6.11 -3.16 -18.00
C VAL A 258 4.88 -3.90 -18.53
N LEU A 259 4.48 -4.94 -17.79
CA LEU A 259 3.23 -5.64 -17.94
C LEU A 259 2.38 -5.40 -16.71
N LEU A 260 1.16 -4.91 -16.89
CA LEU A 260 0.14 -4.79 -15.86
C LEU A 260 -0.82 -6.00 -15.92
N MET A 261 -1.02 -6.67 -14.80
CA MET A 261 -2.15 -7.57 -14.60
C MET A 261 -3.27 -6.74 -13.97
N ALA A 262 -4.41 -6.64 -14.63
CA ALA A 262 -5.56 -5.89 -14.13
C ALA A 262 -6.80 -6.79 -14.03
N GLU A 263 -7.56 -6.64 -12.95
CA GLU A 263 -8.80 -7.33 -12.68
C GLU A 263 -9.84 -6.33 -12.17
N ASP A 264 -11.03 -6.35 -12.73
CA ASP A 264 -12.16 -5.47 -12.39
C ASP A 264 -11.81 -3.96 -12.36
N GLY A 265 -10.89 -3.55 -13.22
CA GLY A 265 -10.46 -2.14 -13.33
C GLY A 265 -9.31 -1.73 -12.42
N GLU A 266 -8.80 -2.65 -11.59
CA GLU A 266 -7.68 -2.39 -10.69
C GLU A 266 -6.43 -3.15 -11.13
N VAL A 267 -5.25 -2.55 -10.93
CA VAL A 267 -3.98 -3.24 -11.16
C VAL A 267 -3.67 -4.11 -9.95
N VAL A 268 -3.61 -5.42 -10.17
CA VAL A 268 -3.30 -6.41 -9.12
C VAL A 268 -1.81 -6.74 -9.07
N ARG A 269 -1.09 -6.60 -10.19
CA ARG A 269 0.36 -6.81 -10.26
C ARG A 269 1.00 -6.00 -11.37
N VAL A 270 2.23 -5.55 -11.14
CA VAL A 270 3.10 -4.86 -12.10
C VAL A 270 4.37 -5.68 -12.28
N VAL A 271 4.68 -6.07 -13.50
CA VAL A 271 5.77 -6.99 -13.82
C VAL A 271 6.74 -6.36 -14.81
N HIS A 272 8.05 -6.45 -14.54
CA HIS A 272 9.08 -6.10 -15.50
C HIS A 272 9.03 -7.01 -16.72
N THR A 273 9.26 -6.46 -17.91
CA THR A 273 9.26 -7.24 -19.14
C THR A 273 10.24 -6.70 -20.18
N SER A 274 10.77 -7.59 -21.01
CA SER A 274 11.53 -7.24 -22.23
C SER A 274 10.76 -7.75 -23.44
N THR A 275 10.35 -6.81 -24.30
CA THR A 275 9.55 -7.06 -25.51
C THR A 275 10.44 -7.25 -26.75
N GLY A 276 9.83 -7.37 -27.94
CA GLY A 276 10.53 -7.54 -29.20
C GLY A 276 11.36 -6.32 -29.61
N ALA A 277 12.64 -6.54 -29.90
CA ALA A 277 13.54 -5.52 -30.41
C ALA A 277 12.99 -4.87 -31.70
N GLY A 278 13.17 -3.55 -31.85
CA GLY A 278 12.69 -2.84 -33.03
C GLY A 278 11.17 -2.88 -33.20
N GLY A 279 10.41 -2.99 -32.11
CA GLY A 279 8.93 -2.96 -32.16
C GLY A 279 8.28 -4.24 -32.67
N ARG A 280 8.99 -5.38 -32.67
CA ARG A 280 8.46 -6.67 -33.15
C ARG A 280 7.31 -7.24 -32.34
N THR A 281 7.10 -6.81 -31.10
CA THR A 281 5.86 -7.06 -30.37
C THR A 281 4.79 -6.09 -30.90
N PRO A 282 3.75 -6.54 -31.63
CA PRO A 282 2.80 -5.64 -32.29
C PRO A 282 1.94 -4.88 -31.28
N VAL A 283 1.71 -3.61 -31.54
CA VAL A 283 0.70 -2.81 -30.83
C VAL A 283 -0.70 -3.26 -31.22
N GLY A 284 -1.62 -3.29 -30.28
CA GLY A 284 -3.01 -3.67 -30.55
C GLY A 284 -3.69 -4.35 -29.37
N THR A 285 -4.91 -4.80 -29.63
CA THR A 285 -5.70 -5.60 -28.67
C THR A 285 -5.83 -7.01 -29.20
N PHE A 286 -5.36 -7.95 -28.41
CA PHE A 286 -5.33 -9.37 -28.70
C PHE A 286 -6.07 -10.15 -27.61
N ARG A 287 -6.11 -11.47 -27.75
CA ARG A 287 -6.58 -12.39 -26.71
C ARG A 287 -5.62 -13.57 -26.58
N VAL A 288 -5.46 -14.06 -25.38
CA VAL A 288 -4.78 -15.33 -25.18
C VAL A 288 -5.56 -16.43 -25.90
N TYR A 289 -4.91 -17.17 -26.81
CA TYR A 289 -5.57 -18.23 -27.58
C TYR A 289 -5.01 -19.62 -27.29
N VAL A 290 -3.78 -19.71 -26.76
CA VAL A 290 -3.15 -20.99 -26.32
C VAL A 290 -2.30 -20.73 -25.10
N LYS A 291 -2.29 -21.68 -24.19
CA LYS A 291 -1.42 -21.73 -23.01
C LYS A 291 -0.65 -23.05 -22.99
N ALA A 292 0.63 -23.00 -22.67
CA ALA A 292 1.48 -24.18 -22.48
C ALA A 292 2.40 -23.98 -21.27
N LEU A 293 2.42 -24.94 -20.35
CA LEU A 293 3.37 -24.91 -19.22
C LEU A 293 4.81 -24.89 -19.70
N LEU A 294 5.09 -25.62 -20.79
CA LEU A 294 6.38 -25.66 -21.45
C LEU A 294 6.15 -25.75 -22.95
N SER A 295 6.66 -24.78 -23.71
CA SER A 295 6.54 -24.73 -25.15
C SER A 295 7.91 -24.68 -25.81
N TRP A 296 8.09 -25.45 -26.87
CA TRP A 296 9.32 -25.41 -27.67
C TRP A 296 9.21 -24.43 -28.84
N SER A 297 10.07 -23.45 -28.86
CA SER A 297 10.18 -22.54 -29.99
C SER A 297 11.07 -23.14 -31.09
N VAL A 298 10.44 -23.65 -32.15
CA VAL A 298 11.14 -24.27 -33.27
C VAL A 298 12.15 -23.33 -33.95
N PRO A 299 11.79 -22.03 -34.26
CA PRO A 299 12.71 -21.15 -34.95
C PRO A 299 13.90 -20.71 -34.09
N PHE A 300 13.74 -20.65 -32.77
CA PHE A 300 14.78 -20.15 -31.87
C PHE A 300 15.46 -21.25 -31.06
N LYS A 301 14.97 -22.52 -31.15
CA LYS A 301 15.51 -23.70 -30.46
C LYS A 301 15.65 -23.49 -28.94
N VAL A 302 14.63 -22.89 -28.31
CA VAL A 302 14.59 -22.61 -26.87
C VAL A 302 13.28 -23.09 -26.27
N TRP A 303 13.32 -23.52 -25.01
CA TRP A 303 12.14 -23.77 -24.20
C TRP A 303 11.58 -22.46 -23.65
N MET A 304 10.26 -22.33 -23.68
CA MET A 304 9.50 -21.21 -23.17
C MET A 304 8.54 -21.69 -22.06
N PRO A 305 8.99 -21.69 -20.81
CA PRO A 305 8.11 -22.05 -19.69
C PRO A 305 7.00 -21.01 -19.53
N TYR A 306 5.82 -21.46 -19.11
CA TYR A 306 4.66 -20.62 -18.82
C TYR A 306 4.23 -19.75 -20.03
N ALA A 307 4.24 -20.32 -21.21
CA ALA A 307 3.90 -19.61 -22.43
C ALA A 307 2.39 -19.36 -22.54
N ALA A 308 1.99 -18.09 -22.73
CA ALA A 308 0.64 -17.70 -23.07
C ALA A 308 0.65 -16.92 -24.39
N TYR A 309 0.19 -17.56 -25.47
CA TYR A 309 0.22 -17.03 -26.83
C TYR A 309 -0.96 -16.08 -27.08
N PHE A 310 -0.71 -14.94 -27.68
CA PHE A 310 -1.73 -13.92 -27.94
C PHE A 310 -1.69 -13.32 -29.35
N ALA A 311 -0.58 -13.37 -30.08
CA ALA A 311 -0.47 -12.79 -31.42
C ALA A 311 0.48 -13.61 -32.30
N GLY A 312 -0.02 -14.40 -33.28
CA GLY A 312 0.78 -14.99 -34.35
C GLY A 312 2.07 -15.70 -33.95
N GLY A 313 2.07 -16.48 -32.89
CA GLY A 313 3.28 -17.13 -32.35
C GLY A 313 4.03 -16.32 -31.29
N ILE A 314 3.56 -15.11 -30.98
CA ILE A 314 4.08 -14.28 -29.89
C ILE A 314 3.37 -14.65 -28.59
N ALA A 315 4.16 -14.88 -27.52
CA ALA A 315 3.68 -15.24 -26.20
C ALA A 315 4.34 -14.40 -25.12
N THR A 316 3.69 -14.29 -23.97
CA THR A 316 4.39 -14.03 -22.69
C THR A 316 5.00 -15.36 -22.23
N HIS A 317 6.23 -15.36 -21.75
CA HIS A 317 6.88 -16.58 -21.23
C HIS A 317 8.03 -16.24 -20.28
N GLN A 318 8.43 -17.20 -19.45
CA GLN A 318 9.64 -17.06 -18.63
C GLN A 318 10.88 -17.00 -19.50
N SER A 319 11.81 -16.13 -19.12
CA SER A 319 13.16 -16.05 -19.70
C SER A 319 14.19 -15.88 -18.57
N PRO A 320 15.35 -16.54 -18.65
CA PRO A 320 16.44 -16.28 -17.71
C PRO A 320 17.09 -14.91 -17.93
N ASP A 321 16.84 -14.29 -19.10
CA ASP A 321 17.36 -12.98 -19.49
C ASP A 321 16.20 -12.04 -19.82
N VAL A 322 16.00 -11.04 -18.95
CA VAL A 322 14.96 -10.00 -19.07
C VAL A 322 15.63 -8.62 -18.92
N PRO A 323 16.32 -8.14 -19.96
CA PRO A 323 17.05 -6.87 -19.87
C PRO A 323 16.10 -5.68 -19.80
N SER A 324 16.63 -4.53 -19.38
CA SER A 324 15.88 -3.27 -19.27
C SER A 324 15.47 -2.64 -20.61
N PHE A 325 15.74 -3.30 -21.72
CA PHE A 325 15.41 -2.86 -23.09
C PHE A 325 14.75 -4.00 -23.88
N PRO A 326 14.03 -3.69 -24.97
CA PRO A 326 13.46 -4.71 -25.86
C PRO A 326 14.54 -5.54 -26.55
N ALA A 327 14.58 -6.87 -26.30
CA ALA A 327 15.64 -7.76 -26.76
C ALA A 327 15.15 -9.04 -27.45
N SER A 328 13.84 -9.33 -27.44
CA SER A 328 13.32 -10.55 -28.02
C SER A 328 13.06 -10.44 -29.53
N HIS A 329 12.68 -11.54 -30.16
CA HIS A 329 12.22 -11.57 -31.56
C HIS A 329 10.71 -11.28 -31.71
N GLY A 330 10.03 -10.91 -30.63
CA GLY A 330 8.60 -10.57 -30.61
C GLY A 330 7.90 -11.00 -29.34
N CYS A 331 8.32 -12.09 -28.71
CA CYS A 331 7.76 -12.55 -27.44
C CYS A 331 8.01 -11.55 -26.30
N VAL A 332 7.22 -11.65 -25.25
CA VAL A 332 7.29 -10.82 -24.06
C VAL A 332 7.95 -11.65 -22.97
N ARG A 333 9.23 -11.39 -22.70
CA ARG A 333 10.02 -12.09 -21.71
C ARG A 333 9.62 -11.63 -20.32
N LEU A 334 9.42 -12.56 -19.42
CA LEU A 334 9.06 -12.33 -18.01
C LEU A 334 10.11 -12.95 -17.07
N PRO A 335 10.36 -12.32 -15.91
CA PRO A 335 11.26 -12.86 -14.89
C PRO A 335 10.77 -14.18 -14.34
N GLU A 336 11.71 -14.99 -13.86
CA GLU A 336 11.41 -16.16 -13.04
C GLU A 336 10.63 -15.72 -11.77
N GLY A 337 9.64 -16.54 -11.38
CA GLY A 337 8.72 -16.20 -10.28
C GLY A 337 7.54 -15.31 -10.70
N GLU A 338 7.68 -14.47 -11.74
CA GLU A 338 6.56 -13.67 -12.26
C GLU A 338 5.87 -14.33 -13.46
N ALA A 339 6.59 -15.09 -14.26
CA ALA A 339 6.04 -15.72 -15.45
C ALA A 339 4.94 -16.75 -15.12
N ASP A 340 5.12 -17.58 -14.08
CA ASP A 340 4.11 -18.53 -13.63
C ASP A 340 2.88 -17.82 -13.05
N ARG A 341 3.08 -16.64 -12.39
CA ARG A 341 2.01 -15.79 -11.88
C ARG A 341 1.15 -15.25 -13.02
N VAL A 342 1.78 -14.65 -14.04
CA VAL A 342 1.08 -14.16 -15.23
C VAL A 342 0.36 -15.32 -15.93
N TYR A 343 1.01 -16.46 -16.07
CA TYR A 343 0.42 -17.65 -16.68
C TYR A 343 -0.83 -18.15 -15.93
N ARG A 344 -0.79 -18.21 -14.61
CA ARG A 344 -1.96 -18.59 -13.78
C ARG A 344 -3.08 -17.54 -13.80
N PHE A 345 -2.72 -16.28 -13.94
CA PHE A 345 -3.68 -15.18 -13.96
C PHE A 345 -4.51 -15.18 -15.24
N VAL A 346 -3.89 -15.42 -16.42
CA VAL A 346 -4.59 -15.36 -17.70
C VAL A 346 -5.25 -16.70 -18.02
N ASP A 347 -6.41 -16.63 -18.66
CA ASP A 347 -7.14 -17.76 -19.24
C ASP A 347 -7.19 -17.61 -20.76
N VAL A 348 -7.50 -18.69 -21.51
CA VAL A 348 -7.80 -18.58 -22.94
C VAL A 348 -9.00 -17.64 -23.10
N GLY A 349 -8.84 -16.62 -23.95
CA GLY A 349 -9.81 -15.54 -24.10
C GLY A 349 -9.46 -14.25 -23.34
N THR A 350 -8.56 -14.28 -22.34
CA THR A 350 -8.15 -13.08 -21.61
C THR A 350 -7.60 -12.01 -22.57
N PRO A 351 -8.08 -10.77 -22.52
CA PRO A 351 -7.57 -9.68 -23.33
C PRO A 351 -6.12 -9.35 -23.01
N VAL A 352 -5.32 -9.12 -24.07
CA VAL A 352 -3.94 -8.62 -24.00
C VAL A 352 -3.87 -7.35 -24.82
N VAL A 353 -3.60 -6.24 -24.19
CA VAL A 353 -3.45 -4.93 -24.83
C VAL A 353 -1.99 -4.55 -24.87
N VAL A 354 -1.43 -4.36 -26.06
CA VAL A 354 -0.03 -3.92 -26.26
C VAL A 354 -0.01 -2.47 -26.70
N ARG A 355 0.78 -1.66 -26.03
CA ARG A 355 0.92 -0.21 -26.23
C ARG A 355 2.37 0.18 -26.50
#